data_28cc89e0e973e82fbf63c37451577b87
#
_entry.id   28cc89e0e973e82fbf63c37451577b87
#
_cell.length_a   1.000
_cell.length_b   1.000
_cell.length_c   1.000
_cell.angle_alpha   90.00
_cell.angle_beta   90.00
_cell.angle_gamma   90.00
#
_symmetry.space_group_name_H-M   'P 1'
#
loop_
_entity.id
_entity.type
_entity.pdbx_description
1 polymer ?
#
loop_
_entity_poly.entity_id
_entity_poly.type
_entity_poly.pdbx_seq_one_letter_code
_entity_poly.pdbx_strand_id
1 'polypeptide(L)'
;MDKVYYKTLQPLIDSGHIQAAINGTYKFPSGVNLFPGTSCMFKCSFCGRNYEAKDPNYNYFYDTLLDQDPKDNPYRYNISGGLEPLTYNEIDRLCKDLHVRGFKSRLITNGFLLTQRNIERKPNLLTLDHIRISLYGYNKEQTYLTTKHPKAFDIVKNNLIEYNKMKGQPPLHINHVILPTDFENLDQILNYIDDIGGVDTLSLREDFSFHYPINDRNRLMDKLLEFDEKINSRTINVDYGYALQQLVEGREASLIRVDWTQLTETQSPQVKIAIDPRGDIYSYFEAAFIDRKNSERHILGNVINSSIQDELKNLKKIQPEENDIEFFDAFNHVIEGYKWMKLQEMNQ
;
A
#
# COMPACT_ATOMS: atom_id res chain seq x y z
N MET A 1 -8.59 -0.99 -24.68
CA MET A 1 -8.03 -0.73 -23.33
C MET A 1 -8.02 -2.04 -22.58
N ASP A 2 -6.88 -2.45 -22.05
CA ASP A 2 -6.79 -3.70 -21.27
C ASP A 2 -7.68 -3.61 -20.03
N LYS A 3 -8.45 -4.68 -19.74
CA LYS A 3 -9.36 -4.75 -18.57
C LYS A 3 -8.64 -4.46 -17.25
N VAL A 4 -7.34 -4.69 -17.18
CA VAL A 4 -6.49 -4.43 -16.00
C VAL A 4 -6.40 -2.94 -15.69
N TYR A 5 -6.12 -2.10 -16.68
CA TYR A 5 -6.13 -0.64 -16.50
C TYR A 5 -7.50 -0.15 -16.07
N TYR A 6 -8.54 -0.68 -16.72
CA TYR A 6 -9.90 -0.23 -16.50
C TYR A 6 -10.34 -0.42 -15.04
N LYS A 7 -10.18 -1.63 -14.49
CA LYS A 7 -10.63 -1.93 -13.11
C LYS A 7 -9.96 -1.04 -12.06
N THR A 8 -8.67 -0.75 -12.23
CA THR A 8 -7.90 0.00 -11.22
C THR A 8 -7.97 1.50 -11.40
N LEU A 9 -7.93 1.97 -12.66
CA LEU A 9 -7.84 3.39 -12.96
C LEU A 9 -9.21 4.04 -13.20
N GLN A 10 -10.28 3.27 -13.42
CA GLN A 10 -11.59 3.83 -13.75
C GLN A 10 -12.07 4.86 -12.71
N PRO A 11 -11.98 4.62 -11.38
CA PRO A 11 -12.37 5.63 -10.39
C PRO A 11 -11.55 6.91 -10.49
N LEU A 12 -10.26 6.81 -10.89
CA LEU A 12 -9.37 7.96 -11.06
C LEU A 12 -9.62 8.70 -12.39
N ILE A 13 -10.05 7.98 -13.41
CA ILE A 13 -10.50 8.54 -14.68
C ILE A 13 -11.81 9.30 -14.47
N ASP A 14 -12.81 8.67 -13.86
CA ASP A 14 -14.13 9.24 -13.61
C ASP A 14 -14.06 10.49 -12.71
N SER A 15 -13.17 10.48 -11.74
CA SER A 15 -12.92 11.62 -10.86
C SER A 15 -12.01 12.69 -11.48
N GLY A 16 -11.48 12.49 -12.70
CA GLY A 16 -10.64 13.44 -13.42
C GLY A 16 -9.19 13.56 -12.92
N HIS A 17 -8.73 12.69 -11.99
CA HIS A 17 -7.36 12.75 -11.49
C HIS A 17 -6.33 12.38 -12.56
N ILE A 18 -6.62 11.35 -13.35
CA ILE A 18 -5.74 10.96 -14.46
C ILE A 18 -5.63 12.07 -15.50
N GLN A 19 -6.76 12.72 -15.82
CA GLN A 19 -6.73 13.84 -16.79
C GLN A 19 -5.95 15.04 -16.23
N ALA A 20 -6.08 15.32 -14.93
CA ALA A 20 -5.30 16.37 -14.28
C ALA A 20 -3.78 16.06 -14.34
N ALA A 21 -3.41 14.79 -14.10
CA ALA A 21 -2.02 14.35 -14.19
C ALA A 21 -1.45 14.45 -15.63
N ILE A 22 -2.24 14.11 -16.65
CA ILE A 22 -1.84 14.24 -18.08
C ILE A 22 -1.68 15.72 -18.46
N ASN A 23 -2.60 16.57 -18.07
CA ASN A 23 -2.62 17.98 -18.44
C ASN A 23 -1.67 18.85 -17.59
N GLY A 24 -1.09 18.31 -16.52
CA GLY A 24 -0.30 19.09 -15.56
C GLY A 24 -1.12 20.12 -14.78
N THR A 25 -2.42 19.87 -14.60
CA THR A 25 -3.31 20.77 -13.85
C THR A 25 -3.45 20.29 -12.41
N TYR A 26 -3.55 21.26 -11.47
CA TYR A 26 -3.73 20.92 -10.08
C TYR A 26 -5.05 20.20 -9.82
N LYS A 27 -4.95 19.12 -9.11
CA LYS A 27 -6.05 18.44 -8.44
C LYS A 27 -5.55 17.86 -7.13
N PHE A 28 -6.31 17.98 -6.03
CA PHE A 28 -5.88 17.39 -4.77
C PHE A 28 -5.82 15.85 -4.92
N PRO A 29 -4.76 15.18 -4.42
CA PRO A 29 -4.55 13.75 -4.66
C PRO A 29 -5.73 12.88 -4.22
N SER A 30 -6.06 11.85 -4.98
CA SER A 30 -7.11 10.90 -4.63
C SER A 30 -6.72 9.92 -3.52
N GLY A 31 -5.44 9.86 -3.19
CA GLY A 31 -4.90 9.05 -2.11
C GLY A 31 -3.70 9.71 -1.45
N VAL A 32 -3.71 9.71 -0.13
CA VAL A 32 -2.60 10.20 0.70
C VAL A 32 -2.08 9.06 1.56
N ASN A 33 -0.81 8.71 1.40
CA ASN A 33 -0.14 7.74 2.24
C ASN A 33 0.60 8.49 3.35
N LEU A 34 0.22 8.23 4.59
CA LEU A 34 0.88 8.77 5.77
C LEU A 34 1.83 7.72 6.34
N PHE A 35 3.08 8.10 6.57
CA PHE A 35 4.13 7.25 7.12
C PHE A 35 4.50 7.67 8.54
N PRO A 36 3.62 7.47 9.54
CA PRO A 36 3.84 7.98 10.89
C PRO A 36 4.74 7.07 11.76
N GLY A 37 5.13 5.90 11.29
CA GLY A 37 5.89 4.94 12.07
C GLY A 37 7.25 5.49 12.50
N THR A 38 7.64 5.26 13.77
CA THR A 38 8.92 5.71 14.34
C THR A 38 9.95 4.60 14.41
N SER A 39 9.51 3.36 14.42
CA SER A 39 10.37 2.17 14.46
C SER A 39 9.64 0.96 13.86
N CYS A 40 10.35 -0.13 13.70
CA CYS A 40 9.74 -1.41 13.33
C CYS A 40 10.52 -2.56 13.96
N MET A 41 9.80 -3.51 14.56
CA MET A 41 10.37 -4.70 15.19
C MET A 41 10.84 -5.75 14.18
N PHE A 42 10.44 -5.65 12.90
CA PHE A 42 10.81 -6.59 11.85
C PHE A 42 11.96 -6.05 10.99
N LYS A 43 12.74 -6.98 10.43
CA LYS A 43 13.79 -6.73 9.44
C LYS A 43 13.48 -7.53 8.17
N CYS A 44 12.35 -7.20 7.55
CA CYS A 44 11.86 -7.95 6.38
C CYS A 44 12.85 -7.89 5.23
N SER A 45 13.12 -9.05 4.61
CA SER A 45 14.10 -9.20 3.54
C SER A 45 13.82 -8.38 2.27
N PHE A 46 12.55 -8.05 2.04
CA PHE A 46 12.09 -7.25 0.90
C PHE A 46 11.70 -5.80 1.28
N CYS A 47 12.01 -5.35 2.50
CA CYS A 47 11.69 -4.00 2.93
C CYS A 47 12.66 -2.99 2.30
N GLY A 48 12.13 -2.00 1.57
CA GLY A 48 12.92 -0.96 0.92
C GLY A 48 13.53 0.08 1.86
N ARG A 49 13.25 0.03 3.17
CA ARG A 49 13.77 1.01 4.13
C ARG A 49 15.28 0.85 4.37
N ASN A 50 15.91 1.96 4.74
CA ASN A 50 17.28 1.91 5.26
C ASN A 50 17.26 1.52 6.75
N TYR A 51 17.76 0.32 7.08
CA TYR A 51 17.82 -0.19 8.45
C TYR A 51 18.88 0.51 9.33
N GLU A 52 19.79 1.26 8.74
CA GLU A 52 20.81 2.04 9.45
C GLU A 52 20.32 3.45 9.77
N ALA A 53 19.18 3.85 9.22
CA ALA A 53 18.58 5.14 9.47
C ALA A 53 18.16 5.27 10.94
N LYS A 54 18.35 6.45 11.51
CA LYS A 54 17.84 6.76 12.84
C LYS A 54 16.34 6.98 12.78
N ASP A 55 15.64 6.52 13.82
CA ASP A 55 14.22 6.80 13.95
C ASP A 55 13.98 8.32 13.96
N PRO A 56 12.99 8.81 13.20
CA PRO A 56 12.76 10.24 13.10
C PRO A 56 12.18 10.79 14.41
N ASN A 57 12.67 11.97 14.78
CA ASN A 57 12.04 12.79 15.81
C ASN A 57 11.19 13.84 15.09
N TYR A 58 9.86 13.82 15.31
CA TYR A 58 8.97 14.78 14.69
C TYR A 58 7.77 15.12 15.58
N ASN A 59 7.22 16.31 15.33
CA ASN A 59 6.02 16.78 16.00
C ASN A 59 4.78 16.35 15.22
N TYR A 60 3.63 16.37 15.90
CA TYR A 60 2.34 16.19 15.25
C TYR A 60 2.05 17.35 14.28
N PHE A 61 1.84 17.05 13.01
CA PHE A 61 1.55 18.03 11.95
C PHE A 61 0.29 17.70 11.15
N TYR A 62 -0.36 16.61 11.46
CA TYR A 62 -1.50 16.14 10.67
C TYR A 62 -2.73 17.06 10.75
N ASP A 63 -2.85 17.89 11.78
CA ASP A 63 -3.89 18.94 11.83
C ASP A 63 -3.78 19.85 10.61
N THR A 64 -2.57 20.37 10.35
CA THR A 64 -2.32 21.26 9.21
C THR A 64 -2.64 20.59 7.88
N LEU A 65 -2.25 19.32 7.73
CA LEU A 65 -2.55 18.52 6.54
C LEU A 65 -4.06 18.36 6.35
N LEU A 66 -4.78 17.94 7.40
CA LEU A 66 -6.21 17.65 7.31
C LEU A 66 -7.06 18.91 7.16
N ASP A 67 -6.58 20.07 7.62
CA ASP A 67 -7.25 21.36 7.43
C ASP A 67 -7.19 21.83 5.97
N GLN A 68 -6.20 21.39 5.22
CA GLN A 68 -6.02 21.73 3.81
C GLN A 68 -6.83 20.85 2.86
N ASP A 69 -7.34 19.73 3.36
CA ASP A 69 -8.04 18.76 2.53
C ASP A 69 -9.45 19.25 2.19
N PRO A 70 -9.83 19.34 0.91
CA PRO A 70 -11.18 19.70 0.51
C PRO A 70 -12.21 18.72 1.06
N LYS A 71 -13.19 19.21 1.81
CA LYS A 71 -14.22 18.39 2.46
C LYS A 71 -15.06 17.54 1.50
N ASP A 72 -15.11 17.92 0.24
CA ASP A 72 -15.93 17.26 -0.79
C ASP A 72 -15.22 16.09 -1.47
N ASN A 73 -14.00 15.76 -1.05
CA ASN A 73 -13.20 14.72 -1.67
C ASN A 73 -12.99 13.56 -0.69
N PRO A 74 -13.80 12.49 -0.80
CA PRO A 74 -13.75 11.37 0.13
C PRO A 74 -12.57 10.45 -0.17
N TYR A 75 -11.34 10.95 -0.05
CA TYR A 75 -10.22 10.03 -0.27
C TYR A 75 -9.99 9.12 0.88
N ARG A 76 -9.16 8.15 0.57
CA ARG A 76 -8.63 7.24 1.54
C ARG A 76 -7.26 7.67 2.00
N TYR A 77 -7.15 7.95 3.28
CA TYR A 77 -5.88 8.06 3.96
C TYR A 77 -5.36 6.66 4.29
N ASN A 78 -4.16 6.34 3.78
CA ASN A 78 -3.48 5.09 4.09
C ASN A 78 -2.42 5.37 5.16
N ILE A 79 -2.68 4.96 6.39
CA ILE A 79 -1.71 5.04 7.47
C ILE A 79 -0.82 3.82 7.35
N SER A 80 0.41 4.00 6.85
CA SER A 80 1.31 2.90 6.47
C SER A 80 2.79 3.31 6.56
N GLY A 81 3.64 2.78 5.70
CA GLY A 81 5.00 3.24 5.48
C GLY A 81 6.08 2.20 5.71
N GLY A 82 7.34 2.63 5.61
CA GLY A 82 8.51 1.78 5.78
C GLY A 82 8.78 1.34 7.23
N LEU A 83 8.15 1.99 8.22
CA LEU A 83 8.18 1.63 9.63
C LEU A 83 6.78 1.20 10.08
N GLU A 84 6.69 0.65 11.30
CA GLU A 84 5.40 0.18 11.84
C GLU A 84 4.57 1.36 12.36
N PRO A 85 3.39 1.65 11.77
CA PRO A 85 2.58 2.82 12.16
C PRO A 85 2.13 2.82 13.62
N LEU A 86 1.88 1.64 14.21
CA LEU A 86 1.45 1.52 15.61
C LEU A 86 2.51 1.93 16.62
N THR A 87 3.77 2.18 16.19
CA THR A 87 4.83 2.76 17.02
C THR A 87 4.69 4.27 17.19
N TYR A 88 3.88 4.92 16.37
CA TYR A 88 3.63 6.36 16.48
C TYR A 88 2.76 6.67 17.72
N ASN A 89 3.23 7.56 18.56
CA ASN A 89 2.54 7.86 19.82
C ASN A 89 1.18 8.53 19.60
N GLU A 90 1.07 9.42 18.62
CA GLU A 90 -0.15 10.18 18.31
C GLU A 90 -1.09 9.46 17.34
N ILE A 91 -0.89 8.15 17.09
CA ILE A 91 -1.71 7.38 16.14
C ILE A 91 -3.20 7.41 16.49
N ASP A 92 -3.53 7.38 17.79
CA ASP A 92 -4.92 7.43 18.28
C ASP A 92 -5.58 8.77 17.95
N ARG A 93 -4.85 9.87 18.14
CA ARG A 93 -5.30 11.21 17.78
C ARG A 93 -5.48 11.33 16.27
N LEU A 94 -4.53 10.83 15.46
CA LEU A 94 -4.64 10.84 14.01
C LEU A 94 -5.91 10.10 13.52
N CYS A 95 -6.18 8.91 14.05
CA CYS A 95 -7.38 8.16 13.70
C CYS A 95 -8.67 8.92 14.08
N LYS A 96 -8.71 9.54 15.28
CA LYS A 96 -9.82 10.38 15.71
C LYS A 96 -10.06 11.55 14.77
N ASP A 97 -9.00 12.28 14.42
CA ASP A 97 -9.08 13.47 13.58
C ASP A 97 -9.57 13.13 12.17
N LEU A 98 -9.08 12.03 11.59
CA LEU A 98 -9.58 11.52 10.31
C LEU A 98 -11.07 11.17 10.37
N HIS A 99 -11.48 10.44 11.41
CA HIS A 99 -12.88 10.03 11.60
C HIS A 99 -13.83 11.23 11.78
N VAL A 100 -13.48 12.17 12.68
CA VAL A 100 -14.31 13.35 12.96
C VAL A 100 -14.47 14.23 11.73
N ARG A 101 -13.47 14.29 10.86
CA ARG A 101 -13.51 15.04 9.59
C ARG A 101 -14.22 14.28 8.47
N GLY A 102 -14.60 13.01 8.68
CA GLY A 102 -15.32 12.18 7.71
C GLY A 102 -14.45 11.58 6.61
N PHE A 103 -13.12 11.58 6.78
CA PHE A 103 -12.21 10.99 5.80
C PHE A 103 -12.22 9.46 5.85
N LYS A 104 -12.19 8.82 4.69
CA LYS A 104 -11.96 7.39 4.56
C LYS A 104 -10.52 7.06 4.92
N SER A 105 -10.33 6.13 5.84
CA SER A 105 -9.01 5.80 6.36
C SER A 105 -8.80 4.31 6.60
N ARG A 106 -7.57 3.87 6.43
CA ARG A 106 -7.16 2.50 6.77
C ARG A 106 -5.76 2.48 7.38
N LEU A 107 -5.56 1.53 8.29
CA LEU A 107 -4.25 1.20 8.82
C LEU A 107 -3.67 0.01 8.07
N ILE A 108 -2.40 0.09 7.66
CA ILE A 108 -1.62 -1.02 7.13
C ILE A 108 -0.52 -1.29 8.13
N THR A 109 -0.56 -2.45 8.77
CA THR A 109 0.34 -2.81 9.89
C THR A 109 0.83 -4.24 9.74
N ASN A 110 1.94 -4.55 10.38
CA ASN A 110 2.43 -5.92 10.52
C ASN A 110 1.68 -6.74 11.59
N GLY A 111 0.75 -6.13 12.32
CA GLY A 111 -0.09 -6.79 13.32
C GLY A 111 0.60 -7.10 14.67
N PHE A 112 1.92 -6.93 14.77
CA PHE A 112 2.67 -7.29 15.98
C PHE A 112 2.25 -6.48 17.22
N LEU A 113 1.93 -5.21 17.03
CA LEU A 113 1.46 -4.30 18.08
C LEU A 113 -0.06 -4.20 18.17
N LEU A 114 -0.82 -4.95 17.39
CA LEU A 114 -2.29 -4.95 17.42
C LEU A 114 -2.83 -5.79 18.57
N THR A 115 -2.32 -5.56 19.77
CA THR A 115 -2.73 -6.25 21.00
C THR A 115 -4.00 -5.62 21.58
N GLN A 116 -4.81 -6.39 22.30
CA GLN A 116 -5.98 -5.87 23.01
C GLN A 116 -5.61 -4.67 23.90
N ARG A 117 -4.53 -4.77 24.65
CA ARG A 117 -4.04 -3.68 25.51
C ARG A 117 -3.72 -2.39 24.73
N ASN A 118 -3.14 -2.51 23.53
CA ASN A 118 -2.83 -1.34 22.72
C ASN A 118 -4.09 -0.72 22.12
N ILE A 119 -5.07 -1.53 21.73
CA ILE A 119 -6.37 -1.07 21.24
C ILE A 119 -7.14 -0.35 22.37
N GLU A 120 -7.16 -0.90 23.57
CA GLU A 120 -7.78 -0.25 24.75
C GLU A 120 -7.16 1.12 25.07
N ARG A 121 -5.85 1.29 24.82
CA ARG A 121 -5.14 2.57 25.00
C ARG A 121 -5.30 3.53 23.83
N LYS A 122 -5.65 3.00 22.65
CA LYS A 122 -5.78 3.71 21.39
C LYS A 122 -7.14 3.38 20.75
N PRO A 123 -8.26 3.72 21.43
CA PRO A 123 -9.59 3.26 21.02
C PRO A 123 -10.04 3.81 19.66
N ASN A 124 -9.47 4.92 19.21
CA ASN A 124 -9.80 5.49 17.91
C ASN A 124 -9.27 4.65 16.73
N LEU A 125 -8.42 3.63 16.97
CA LEU A 125 -8.13 2.61 15.95
C LEU A 125 -9.39 1.88 15.47
N LEU A 126 -10.42 1.81 16.32
CA LEU A 126 -11.71 1.20 15.98
C LEU A 126 -12.61 2.09 15.11
N THR A 127 -12.22 3.32 14.82
CA THR A 127 -12.97 4.24 13.94
C THR A 127 -12.51 4.18 12.48
N LEU A 128 -11.48 3.42 12.18
CA LEU A 128 -10.98 3.24 10.82
C LEU A 128 -11.97 2.45 9.94
N ASP A 129 -11.95 2.66 8.64
CA ASP A 129 -12.81 1.89 7.71
C ASP A 129 -12.39 0.41 7.64
N HIS A 130 -11.11 0.10 7.75
CA HIS A 130 -10.57 -1.26 7.91
C HIS A 130 -9.12 -1.27 8.37
N ILE A 131 -8.70 -2.41 8.90
CA ILE A 131 -7.29 -2.69 9.22
C ILE A 131 -6.76 -3.75 8.26
N ARG A 132 -5.63 -3.47 7.63
CA ARG A 132 -4.95 -4.36 6.71
C ARG A 132 -3.67 -4.88 7.33
N ILE A 133 -3.58 -6.19 7.46
CA ILE A 133 -2.41 -6.88 7.98
C ILE A 133 -1.52 -7.32 6.83
N SER A 134 -0.26 -6.97 6.91
CA SER A 134 0.77 -7.57 6.04
C SER A 134 1.15 -8.93 6.59
N LEU A 135 0.66 -10.00 5.96
CA LEU A 135 0.99 -11.37 6.35
C LEU A 135 2.31 -11.79 5.72
N TYR A 136 3.31 -12.05 6.54
CA TYR A 136 4.67 -12.36 6.09
C TYR A 136 4.99 -13.85 6.07
N GLY A 137 4.02 -14.70 6.36
CA GLY A 137 4.11 -16.14 6.34
C GLY A 137 2.93 -16.78 7.06
N TYR A 138 2.56 -17.97 6.64
CA TYR A 138 1.45 -18.76 7.20
C TYR A 138 1.93 -19.84 8.18
N ASN A 139 3.24 -19.91 8.44
CA ASN A 139 3.86 -20.75 9.47
C ASN A 139 5.08 -20.06 10.10
N LYS A 140 5.62 -20.66 11.17
CA LYS A 140 6.73 -20.09 11.96
C LYS A 140 8.01 -19.91 11.15
N GLU A 141 8.36 -20.90 10.35
CA GLU A 141 9.59 -20.91 9.56
C GLU A 141 9.56 -19.80 8.49
N GLN A 142 8.51 -19.78 7.67
CA GLN A 142 8.36 -18.78 6.62
C GLN A 142 8.31 -17.37 7.20
N THR A 143 7.54 -17.16 8.27
CA THR A 143 7.46 -15.86 8.94
C THR A 143 8.83 -15.42 9.49
N TYR A 144 9.61 -16.33 10.06
CA TYR A 144 10.96 -16.02 10.52
C TYR A 144 11.92 -15.70 9.37
N LEU A 145 11.88 -16.51 8.31
CA LEU A 145 12.71 -16.27 7.11
C LEU A 145 12.46 -14.88 6.52
N THR A 146 11.22 -14.42 6.55
CA THR A 146 10.84 -13.11 6.03
C THR A 146 11.16 -11.98 7.00
N THR A 147 10.70 -12.07 8.25
CA THR A 147 10.72 -10.95 9.22
C THR A 147 11.98 -10.87 10.06
N LYS A 148 12.76 -11.96 10.13
CA LYS A 148 13.90 -12.17 11.05
C LYS A 148 13.53 -12.06 12.53
N HIS A 149 12.25 -12.23 12.88
CA HIS A 149 11.76 -12.14 14.26
C HIS A 149 11.19 -13.49 14.73
N PRO A 150 11.79 -14.16 15.72
CA PRO A 150 11.48 -15.56 16.05
C PRO A 150 10.09 -15.79 16.63
N LYS A 151 9.44 -14.76 17.17
CA LYS A 151 8.12 -14.84 17.79
C LYS A 151 7.02 -14.18 16.93
N ALA A 152 7.35 -13.71 15.71
CA ALA A 152 6.41 -12.95 14.90
C ALA A 152 5.14 -13.72 14.62
N PHE A 153 5.25 -14.97 14.16
CA PHE A 153 4.12 -15.81 13.80
C PHE A 153 3.11 -15.96 14.95
N ASP A 154 3.58 -16.43 16.11
CA ASP A 154 2.70 -16.70 17.26
C ASP A 154 2.05 -15.41 17.81
N ILE A 155 2.82 -14.32 17.90
CA ILE A 155 2.32 -13.04 18.41
C ILE A 155 1.27 -12.46 17.45
N VAL A 156 1.57 -12.40 16.16
CA VAL A 156 0.62 -11.83 15.18
C VAL A 156 -0.65 -12.68 15.11
N LYS A 157 -0.53 -14.02 15.02
CA LYS A 157 -1.68 -14.91 14.99
C LYS A 157 -2.58 -14.72 16.21
N ASN A 158 -1.99 -14.71 17.42
CA ASN A 158 -2.76 -14.52 18.65
C ASN A 158 -3.43 -13.13 18.70
N ASN A 159 -2.72 -12.08 18.29
CA ASN A 159 -3.31 -10.73 18.24
C ASN A 159 -4.52 -10.66 17.30
N LEU A 160 -4.48 -11.34 16.15
CA LEU A 160 -5.59 -11.36 15.21
C LEU A 160 -6.79 -12.18 15.74
N ILE A 161 -6.54 -13.30 16.42
CA ILE A 161 -7.59 -14.07 17.09
C ILE A 161 -8.27 -13.21 18.15
N GLU A 162 -7.52 -12.50 18.99
CA GLU A 162 -8.10 -11.63 20.02
C GLU A 162 -8.81 -10.41 19.42
N TYR A 163 -8.26 -9.82 18.36
CA TYR A 163 -8.90 -8.73 17.61
C TYR A 163 -10.29 -9.13 17.10
N ASN A 164 -10.41 -10.33 16.53
CA ASN A 164 -11.69 -10.82 15.97
C ASN A 164 -12.75 -11.15 17.03
N LYS A 165 -12.37 -11.27 18.31
CA LYS A 165 -13.32 -11.42 19.44
C LYS A 165 -13.89 -10.09 19.94
N MET A 166 -13.30 -8.97 19.54
CA MET A 166 -13.74 -7.64 19.97
C MET A 166 -15.05 -7.27 19.27
N LYS A 167 -15.85 -6.39 19.88
CA LYS A 167 -17.07 -5.87 19.27
C LYS A 167 -16.81 -4.52 18.61
N GLY A 168 -17.38 -4.34 17.44
CA GLY A 168 -17.31 -3.08 16.71
C GLY A 168 -15.94 -2.77 16.10
N GLN A 169 -15.10 -3.79 15.97
CA GLN A 169 -13.82 -3.64 15.27
C GLN A 169 -14.01 -3.40 13.77
N PRO A 170 -13.12 -2.60 13.15
CA PRO A 170 -13.06 -2.46 11.70
C PRO A 170 -12.87 -3.81 10.99
N PRO A 171 -13.38 -3.98 9.76
CA PRO A 171 -13.12 -5.16 8.93
C PRO A 171 -11.63 -5.49 8.86
N LEU A 172 -11.31 -6.78 8.94
CA LEU A 172 -9.93 -7.28 8.89
C LEU A 172 -9.59 -7.74 7.46
N HIS A 173 -8.62 -7.08 6.86
CA HIS A 173 -8.06 -7.46 5.57
C HIS A 173 -6.68 -8.08 5.75
N ILE A 174 -6.41 -9.20 5.12
CA ILE A 174 -5.09 -9.83 5.05
C ILE A 174 -4.48 -9.54 3.68
N ASN A 175 -3.23 -9.12 3.67
CA ASN A 175 -2.45 -8.97 2.45
C ASN A 175 -1.26 -9.93 2.48
N HIS A 176 -1.17 -10.82 1.51
CA HIS A 176 -0.09 -11.77 1.37
C HIS A 176 0.55 -11.68 -0.02
N VAL A 177 1.87 -11.61 -0.04
CA VAL A 177 2.65 -11.67 -1.29
C VAL A 177 3.01 -13.13 -1.54
N ILE A 178 2.59 -13.65 -2.69
CA ILE A 178 2.88 -15.02 -3.10
C ILE A 178 4.32 -15.08 -3.62
N LEU A 179 5.15 -15.86 -2.97
CA LEU A 179 6.51 -16.17 -3.40
C LEU A 179 6.55 -17.52 -4.12
N PRO A 180 7.57 -17.83 -4.91
CA PRO A 180 7.69 -19.13 -5.57
C PRO A 180 7.64 -20.33 -4.61
N THR A 181 8.09 -20.13 -3.38
CA THR A 181 8.02 -21.13 -2.29
C THR A 181 6.61 -21.42 -1.81
N ASP A 182 5.64 -20.55 -2.13
CA ASP A 182 4.26 -20.67 -1.67
C ASP A 182 3.38 -21.49 -2.62
N PHE A 183 3.81 -21.71 -3.87
CA PHE A 183 2.95 -22.29 -4.91
C PHE A 183 2.31 -23.62 -4.51
N GLU A 184 3.06 -24.50 -3.85
CA GLU A 184 2.53 -25.79 -3.39
C GLU A 184 1.79 -25.70 -2.05
N ASN A 185 1.80 -24.54 -1.42
CA ASN A 185 1.34 -24.35 -0.04
C ASN A 185 0.23 -23.28 0.08
N LEU A 186 -0.41 -22.87 -1.01
CA LEU A 186 -1.45 -21.84 -0.98
C LEU A 186 -2.57 -22.20 0.00
N ASP A 187 -2.91 -23.48 0.13
CA ASP A 187 -3.91 -23.97 1.08
C ASP A 187 -3.56 -23.67 2.55
N GLN A 188 -2.27 -23.55 2.89
CA GLN A 188 -1.87 -23.19 4.26
C GLN A 188 -2.26 -21.74 4.61
N ILE A 189 -2.39 -20.87 3.60
CA ILE A 189 -2.93 -19.52 3.79
C ILE A 189 -4.40 -19.60 4.22
N LEU A 190 -5.19 -20.49 3.59
CA LEU A 190 -6.60 -20.72 3.98
C LEU A 190 -6.70 -21.28 5.39
N ASN A 191 -5.87 -22.26 5.74
CA ASN A 191 -5.84 -22.81 7.09
C ASN A 191 -5.48 -21.74 8.13
N TYR A 192 -4.52 -20.86 7.82
CA TYR A 192 -4.18 -19.74 8.69
C TYR A 192 -5.36 -18.79 8.89
N ILE A 193 -6.09 -18.46 7.81
CA ILE A 193 -7.26 -17.59 7.84
C ILE A 193 -8.40 -18.25 8.64
N ASP A 194 -8.65 -19.52 8.43
CA ASP A 194 -9.66 -20.29 9.16
C ASP A 194 -9.34 -20.31 10.68
N ASP A 195 -8.06 -20.47 11.04
CA ASP A 195 -7.60 -20.47 12.43
C ASP A 195 -7.78 -19.12 13.14
N ILE A 196 -7.55 -18.01 12.45
CA ILE A 196 -7.74 -16.67 13.03
C ILE A 196 -9.20 -16.22 13.00
N GLY A 197 -10.00 -16.73 12.05
CA GLY A 197 -11.40 -16.35 11.84
C GLY A 197 -11.59 -14.88 11.47
N GLY A 198 -12.82 -14.48 11.15
CA GLY A 198 -13.22 -13.07 11.02
C GLY A 198 -12.44 -12.23 9.99
N VAL A 199 -11.90 -12.85 8.93
CA VAL A 199 -11.25 -12.16 7.84
C VAL A 199 -12.28 -11.78 6.80
N ASP A 200 -12.38 -10.50 6.46
CA ASP A 200 -13.33 -9.99 5.46
C ASP A 200 -12.76 -10.06 4.04
N THR A 201 -11.48 -9.77 3.91
CA THR A 201 -10.82 -9.74 2.60
C THR A 201 -9.42 -10.34 2.66
N LEU A 202 -9.12 -11.24 1.73
CA LEU A 202 -7.78 -11.72 1.45
C LEU A 202 -7.28 -11.08 0.17
N SER A 203 -6.22 -10.28 0.28
CA SER A 203 -5.52 -9.73 -0.88
C SER A 203 -4.28 -10.56 -1.16
N LEU A 204 -4.27 -11.25 -2.29
CA LEU A 204 -3.09 -11.96 -2.79
C LEU A 204 -2.37 -11.08 -3.80
N ARG A 205 -1.07 -10.92 -3.61
CA ARG A 205 -0.23 -10.09 -4.46
C ARG A 205 0.91 -10.91 -5.02
N GLU A 206 1.23 -10.68 -6.27
CA GLU A 206 2.47 -11.15 -6.85
C GLU A 206 3.67 -10.49 -6.19
N ASP A 207 4.78 -11.21 -6.09
CA ASP A 207 6.09 -10.59 -5.87
C ASP A 207 6.34 -9.56 -6.98
N PHE A 208 6.76 -8.36 -6.59
CA PHE A 208 6.97 -7.26 -7.53
C PHE A 208 7.98 -7.59 -8.64
N SER A 209 8.90 -8.51 -8.37
CA SER A 209 9.82 -9.00 -9.41
C SER A 209 9.09 -9.77 -10.51
N PHE A 210 8.08 -10.56 -10.16
CA PHE A 210 7.28 -11.45 -11.03
C PHE A 210 8.05 -12.02 -12.23
N HIS A 211 9.29 -12.40 -12.00
CA HIS A 211 10.15 -13.00 -13.03
C HIS A 211 10.06 -14.53 -13.00
N TYR A 212 8.83 -15.07 -12.96
CA TYR A 212 8.64 -16.50 -12.98
C TYR A 212 8.84 -17.05 -14.39
N PRO A 213 9.62 -18.12 -14.56
CA PRO A 213 9.66 -18.89 -15.81
C PRO A 213 8.25 -19.33 -16.22
N ILE A 214 8.07 -19.58 -17.53
CA ILE A 214 6.74 -19.95 -18.05
C ILE A 214 6.16 -21.19 -17.36
N ASN A 215 6.98 -22.19 -17.03
CA ASN A 215 6.53 -23.39 -16.33
C ASN A 215 6.04 -23.09 -14.90
N ASP A 216 6.72 -22.19 -14.19
CA ASP A 216 6.30 -21.77 -12.85
C ASP A 216 5.01 -20.95 -12.91
N ARG A 217 4.82 -20.13 -13.93
CA ARG A 217 3.55 -19.40 -14.15
C ARG A 217 2.39 -20.34 -14.40
N ASN A 218 2.56 -21.37 -15.24
CA ASN A 218 1.53 -22.38 -15.50
C ASN A 218 1.19 -23.14 -14.22
N ARG A 219 2.20 -23.57 -13.47
CA ARG A 219 2.02 -24.26 -12.19
C ARG A 219 1.31 -23.37 -11.16
N LEU A 220 1.68 -22.09 -11.08
CA LEU A 220 0.99 -21.11 -10.21
C LEU A 220 -0.46 -20.93 -10.65
N MET A 221 -0.75 -20.85 -11.94
CA MET A 221 -2.11 -20.75 -12.47
C MET A 221 -2.97 -21.92 -12.02
N ASP A 222 -2.49 -23.17 -12.20
CA ASP A 222 -3.24 -24.36 -11.78
C ASP A 222 -3.54 -24.32 -10.27
N LYS A 223 -2.54 -23.95 -9.46
CA LYS A 223 -2.72 -23.82 -8.01
C LYS A 223 -3.64 -22.68 -7.58
N LEU A 224 -3.62 -21.57 -8.31
CA LEU A 224 -4.54 -20.45 -8.05
C LEU A 224 -5.98 -20.82 -8.41
N LEU A 225 -6.21 -21.59 -9.47
CA LEU A 225 -7.55 -22.08 -9.83
C LEU A 225 -8.07 -23.04 -8.77
N GLU A 226 -7.27 -24.02 -8.32
CA GLU A 226 -7.63 -24.91 -7.20
C GLU A 226 -7.95 -24.11 -5.92
N PHE A 227 -7.16 -23.08 -5.65
CA PHE A 227 -7.35 -22.18 -4.50
C PHE A 227 -8.64 -21.37 -4.62
N ASP A 228 -8.92 -20.81 -5.80
CA ASP A 228 -10.12 -20.01 -6.07
C ASP A 228 -11.40 -20.84 -5.89
N GLU A 229 -11.43 -22.08 -6.34
CA GLU A 229 -12.52 -23.00 -6.09
C GLU A 229 -12.75 -23.23 -4.58
N LYS A 230 -11.69 -23.43 -3.81
CA LYS A 230 -11.77 -23.65 -2.37
C LYS A 230 -12.24 -22.40 -1.61
N ILE A 231 -11.79 -21.22 -2.01
CA ILE A 231 -12.15 -19.98 -1.32
C ILE A 231 -13.56 -19.52 -1.65
N ASN A 232 -14.05 -19.80 -2.86
CA ASN A 232 -15.43 -19.49 -3.27
C ASN A 232 -16.49 -20.20 -2.42
N SER A 233 -16.12 -21.26 -1.69
CA SER A 233 -16.98 -21.89 -0.69
C SER A 233 -17.05 -21.13 0.64
N ARG A 234 -16.26 -20.08 0.82
CA ARG A 234 -16.15 -19.24 2.03
C ARG A 234 -16.79 -17.86 1.82
N THR A 235 -17.10 -17.18 2.91
CA THR A 235 -17.65 -15.81 2.89
C THR A 235 -16.58 -14.73 2.85
N ILE A 236 -15.39 -15.02 2.33
CA ILE A 236 -14.24 -14.12 2.26
C ILE A 236 -14.14 -13.52 0.87
N ASN A 237 -13.95 -12.21 0.77
CA ASN A 237 -13.66 -11.57 -0.49
C ASN A 237 -12.18 -11.79 -0.86
N VAL A 238 -11.91 -12.17 -2.12
CA VAL A 238 -10.55 -12.27 -2.63
C VAL A 238 -10.25 -11.14 -3.59
N ASP A 239 -9.08 -10.54 -3.41
CA ASP A 239 -8.57 -9.47 -4.26
C ASP A 239 -7.18 -9.85 -4.78
N TYR A 240 -7.10 -10.25 -6.04
CA TYR A 240 -5.85 -10.63 -6.69
C TYR A 240 -5.09 -9.41 -7.21
N GLY A 241 -3.77 -9.48 -7.15
CA GLY A 241 -2.88 -8.56 -7.87
C GLY A 241 -3.03 -8.68 -9.39
N TYR A 242 -2.44 -7.75 -10.13
CA TYR A 242 -2.65 -7.66 -11.58
C TYR A 242 -2.27 -8.93 -12.35
N ALA A 243 -1.08 -9.46 -12.08
CA ALA A 243 -0.61 -10.64 -12.75
C ALA A 243 -1.33 -11.90 -12.30
N LEU A 244 -1.65 -12.01 -10.99
CA LEU A 244 -2.41 -13.13 -10.45
C LEU A 244 -3.84 -13.15 -11.00
N GLN A 245 -4.47 -11.98 -11.15
CA GLN A 245 -5.80 -11.89 -11.77
C GLN A 245 -5.82 -12.39 -13.21
N GLN A 246 -4.77 -12.10 -13.98
CA GLN A 246 -4.62 -12.60 -15.34
C GLN A 246 -4.50 -14.13 -15.37
N LEU A 247 -3.72 -14.71 -14.43
CA LEU A 247 -3.59 -16.16 -14.31
C LEU A 247 -4.92 -16.84 -13.97
N VAL A 248 -5.66 -16.31 -12.99
CA VAL A 248 -6.98 -16.83 -12.60
C VAL A 248 -7.99 -16.74 -13.77
N GLU A 249 -7.86 -15.74 -14.63
CA GLU A 249 -8.68 -15.60 -15.83
C GLU A 249 -8.17 -16.46 -17.02
N GLY A 250 -7.16 -17.29 -16.82
CA GLY A 250 -6.58 -18.16 -17.86
C GLY A 250 -5.82 -17.40 -18.95
N ARG A 251 -5.34 -16.19 -18.62
CA ARG A 251 -4.60 -15.33 -19.55
C ARG A 251 -3.09 -15.39 -19.28
N GLU A 252 -2.32 -15.03 -20.29
CA GLU A 252 -0.89 -14.81 -20.09
C GLU A 252 -0.68 -13.67 -19.08
N ALA A 253 0.05 -13.95 -17.99
CA ALA A 253 0.28 -13.00 -16.93
C ALA A 253 1.55 -12.18 -17.18
N SER A 254 1.41 -10.88 -17.04
CA SER A 254 2.54 -9.95 -17.05
C SER A 254 2.32 -8.84 -16.03
N LEU A 255 3.38 -8.39 -15.39
CA LEU A 255 3.34 -7.12 -14.65
C LEU A 255 3.35 -5.97 -15.63
N ILE A 256 2.52 -4.97 -15.36
CA ILE A 256 2.62 -3.69 -16.05
C ILE A 256 3.87 -3.00 -15.48
N ARG A 257 4.89 -2.87 -16.32
CA ARG A 257 6.11 -2.15 -16.00
C ARG A 257 6.37 -1.14 -17.10
N VAL A 258 6.58 0.09 -16.71
CA VAL A 258 7.10 1.11 -17.62
C VAL A 258 8.61 1.07 -17.61
N ASP A 259 9.21 1.30 -18.77
CA ASP A 259 10.62 1.65 -18.90
C ASP A 259 10.79 3.14 -18.55
N TRP A 260 11.95 3.54 -18.03
CA TRP A 260 12.21 4.93 -17.68
C TRP A 260 12.07 5.90 -18.87
N THR A 261 12.34 5.42 -20.09
CA THR A 261 12.15 6.20 -21.35
C THR A 261 10.69 6.49 -21.67
N GLN A 262 9.76 5.77 -21.03
CA GLN A 262 8.31 5.99 -21.14
C GLN A 262 7.78 6.97 -20.10
N LEU A 263 8.63 7.36 -19.14
CA LEU A 263 8.22 8.31 -18.12
C LEU A 263 8.05 9.68 -18.75
N THR A 264 6.98 10.34 -18.34
CA THR A 264 6.74 11.73 -18.67
C THR A 264 7.12 12.59 -17.48
N GLU A 265 7.23 13.91 -17.70
CA GLU A 265 7.39 14.85 -16.60
C GLU A 265 6.35 14.55 -15.52
N THR A 266 6.81 14.49 -14.25
CA THR A 266 6.04 13.92 -13.16
C THR A 266 4.79 14.70 -12.84
N GLN A 267 3.63 14.11 -13.07
CA GLN A 267 2.33 14.62 -12.66
C GLN A 267 1.57 13.62 -11.76
N SER A 268 2.19 12.49 -11.41
CA SER A 268 1.61 11.47 -10.53
C SER A 268 1.16 11.98 -9.16
N PRO A 269 1.76 13.05 -8.57
CA PRO A 269 1.27 13.67 -7.34
C PRO A 269 -0.19 14.14 -7.40
N GLN A 270 -0.73 14.41 -8.58
CA GLN A 270 -2.16 14.73 -8.74
C GLN A 270 -3.06 13.52 -8.46
N VAL A 271 -2.50 12.32 -8.47
CA VAL A 271 -3.23 11.08 -8.24
C VAL A 271 -3.02 10.58 -6.82
N LYS A 272 -1.76 10.50 -6.39
CA LYS A 272 -1.38 9.93 -5.09
C LYS A 272 -0.07 10.53 -4.61
N ILE A 273 0.02 10.82 -3.32
CA ILE A 273 1.26 11.26 -2.66
C ILE A 273 1.57 10.39 -1.45
N ALA A 274 2.82 10.45 -1.02
CA ALA A 274 3.25 9.92 0.27
C ALA A 274 3.84 11.05 1.13
N ILE A 275 3.62 11.00 2.43
CA ILE A 275 4.11 11.99 3.39
C ILE A 275 4.90 11.24 4.46
N ASP A 276 6.15 11.57 4.59
CA ASP A 276 7.05 10.97 5.57
C ASP A 276 6.86 11.54 6.98
N PRO A 277 7.51 10.97 8.01
CA PRO A 277 7.38 11.46 9.38
C PRO A 277 7.88 12.89 9.61
N ARG A 278 8.67 13.46 8.70
CA ARG A 278 9.19 14.85 8.77
C ARG A 278 8.25 15.85 8.10
N GLY A 279 7.16 15.35 7.48
CA GLY A 279 6.22 16.17 6.73
C GLY A 279 6.61 16.41 5.28
N ASP A 280 7.67 15.75 4.80
CA ASP A 280 8.09 15.85 3.42
C ASP A 280 7.11 15.10 2.50
N ILE A 281 6.69 15.78 1.43
CA ILE A 281 5.75 15.25 0.43
C ILE A 281 6.55 14.61 -0.70
N TYR A 282 6.24 13.36 -1.03
CA TYR A 282 6.88 12.62 -2.10
C TYR A 282 5.93 12.26 -3.22
N SER A 283 6.44 12.30 -4.45
CA SER A 283 5.70 11.88 -5.65
C SER A 283 5.51 10.36 -5.73
N TYR A 284 6.45 9.59 -5.19
CA TYR A 284 6.44 8.13 -5.23
C TYR A 284 6.44 7.51 -3.84
N PHE A 285 5.72 6.40 -3.72
CA PHE A 285 5.53 5.71 -2.44
C PHE A 285 6.86 5.25 -1.81
N GLU A 286 7.70 4.59 -2.60
CA GLU A 286 8.96 4.04 -2.13
C GLU A 286 10.02 5.13 -1.82
N ALA A 287 9.88 6.32 -2.40
CA ALA A 287 10.78 7.44 -2.12
C ALA A 287 10.58 8.02 -0.71
N ALA A 288 9.38 7.86 -0.12
CA ALA A 288 9.08 8.34 1.22
C ALA A 288 9.60 7.43 2.35
N PHE A 289 10.28 6.34 2.04
CA PHE A 289 10.92 5.51 3.07
C PHE A 289 12.11 6.26 3.67
N ILE A 290 12.18 6.25 5.00
CA ILE A 290 13.14 7.03 5.75
C ILE A 290 14.57 6.79 5.25
N ASP A 291 15.26 7.91 4.96
CA ASP A 291 16.65 7.94 4.49
C ASP A 291 16.93 7.00 3.31
N ARG A 292 15.96 6.80 2.45
CA ARG A 292 16.17 6.08 1.20
C ARG A 292 17.14 6.86 0.30
N LYS A 293 18.19 6.21 -0.16
CA LYS A 293 19.21 6.86 -1.00
C LYS A 293 18.57 7.40 -2.29
N ASN A 294 19.03 8.56 -2.72
CA ASN A 294 18.62 9.23 -3.96
C ASN A 294 17.12 9.62 -4.03
N SER A 295 16.43 9.64 -2.89
CA SER A 295 15.00 10.00 -2.86
C SER A 295 14.73 11.50 -2.79
N GLU A 296 15.75 12.31 -2.50
CA GLU A 296 15.62 13.75 -2.22
C GLU A 296 15.07 14.52 -3.42
N ARG A 297 15.37 14.09 -4.64
CA ARG A 297 14.83 14.71 -5.87
C ARG A 297 13.31 14.55 -6.03
N HIS A 298 12.72 13.59 -5.31
CA HIS A 298 11.29 13.30 -5.32
C HIS A 298 10.51 14.01 -4.21
N ILE A 299 11.20 14.84 -3.40
CA ILE A 299 10.56 15.72 -2.44
C ILE A 299 9.93 16.89 -3.18
N LEU A 300 8.62 17.01 -3.07
CA LEU A 300 7.82 18.06 -3.71
C LEU A 300 7.71 19.31 -2.84
N GLY A 301 7.81 19.15 -1.55
CA GLY A 301 7.67 20.18 -0.53
C GLY A 301 7.48 19.59 0.86
N ASN A 302 7.07 20.41 1.82
CA ASN A 302 6.87 19.97 3.20
C ASN A 302 5.59 20.57 3.79
N VAL A 303 4.69 19.73 4.31
CA VAL A 303 3.37 20.14 4.83
C VAL A 303 3.42 21.05 6.06
N ILE A 304 4.55 21.13 6.73
CA ILE A 304 4.74 22.04 7.88
C ILE A 304 5.02 23.46 7.39
N ASN A 305 5.69 23.60 6.25
CA ASN A 305 6.16 24.88 5.73
C ASN A 305 5.22 25.55 4.75
N SER A 306 4.44 24.75 4.01
CA SER A 306 3.50 25.25 2.99
C SER A 306 2.31 24.31 2.83
N SER A 307 1.30 24.78 2.10
CA SER A 307 0.14 23.93 1.81
C SER A 307 0.45 22.91 0.72
N ILE A 308 -0.17 21.71 0.81
CA ILE A 308 -0.12 20.72 -0.29
C ILE A 308 -0.55 21.37 -1.61
N GLN A 309 -1.59 22.20 -1.57
CA GLN A 309 -2.08 22.89 -2.75
C GLN A 309 -1.02 23.77 -3.40
N ASP A 310 -0.25 24.54 -2.61
CA ASP A 310 0.78 25.42 -3.12
C ASP A 310 1.95 24.64 -3.68
N GLU A 311 2.36 23.56 -3.01
CA GLU A 311 3.40 22.67 -3.49
C GLU A 311 3.01 21.99 -4.81
N LEU A 312 1.79 21.46 -4.89
CA LEU A 312 1.34 20.74 -6.09
C LEU A 312 0.98 21.66 -7.26
N LYS A 313 0.55 22.92 -7.01
CA LYS A 313 0.32 23.90 -8.08
C LYS A 313 1.62 24.40 -8.71
N ASN A 314 2.68 24.47 -7.92
CA ASN A 314 3.97 25.00 -8.33
C ASN A 314 4.99 23.87 -8.60
N LEU A 315 4.50 22.65 -8.88
CA LEU A 315 5.36 21.51 -9.17
C LEU A 315 6.41 21.86 -10.23
N LYS A 316 7.67 21.75 -9.83
CA LYS A 316 8.76 21.76 -10.78
C LYS A 316 8.69 20.48 -11.60
N LYS A 317 8.77 20.62 -12.92
CA LYS A 317 8.90 19.48 -13.82
C LYS A 317 10.22 18.77 -13.51
N ILE A 318 10.14 17.53 -13.07
CA ILE A 318 11.31 16.70 -12.84
C ILE A 318 11.53 15.89 -14.11
N GLN A 319 12.67 16.10 -14.77
CA GLN A 319 13.03 15.27 -15.92
C GLN A 319 13.30 13.85 -15.44
N PRO A 320 12.66 12.83 -16.02
CA PRO A 320 12.86 11.44 -15.63
C PRO A 320 14.31 10.99 -15.81
N GLU A 321 14.77 10.18 -14.87
CA GLU A 321 16.06 9.50 -14.91
C GLU A 321 15.85 7.99 -14.73
N GLU A 322 16.84 7.21 -15.21
CA GLU A 322 16.77 5.74 -15.16
C GLU A 322 16.50 5.20 -13.75
N ASN A 323 17.10 5.82 -12.73
CA ASN A 323 16.97 5.39 -11.34
C ASN A 323 15.61 5.72 -10.71
N ASP A 324 14.79 6.56 -11.34
CA ASP A 324 13.48 6.95 -10.78
C ASP A 324 12.54 5.74 -10.63
N ILE A 325 12.71 4.73 -11.49
CA ILE A 325 11.91 3.50 -11.47
C ILE A 325 12.07 2.71 -10.15
N GLU A 326 13.20 2.86 -9.46
CA GLU A 326 13.42 2.19 -8.16
C GLU A 326 12.40 2.59 -7.08
N PHE A 327 11.76 3.75 -7.24
CA PHE A 327 10.82 4.31 -6.29
C PHE A 327 9.37 3.99 -6.62
N PHE A 328 9.13 3.24 -7.69
CA PHE A 328 7.78 2.88 -8.12
C PHE A 328 7.25 1.68 -7.36
N ASP A 329 6.04 1.83 -6.82
CA ASP A 329 5.21 0.67 -6.49
C ASP A 329 4.47 0.18 -7.76
N ALA A 330 3.80 -0.97 -7.66
CA ALA A 330 3.03 -1.53 -8.78
C ALA A 330 1.99 -0.52 -9.33
N PHE A 331 1.44 0.32 -8.47
CA PHE A 331 0.44 1.31 -8.86
C PHE A 331 1.05 2.49 -9.63
N ASN A 332 2.27 2.90 -9.30
CA ASN A 332 2.98 3.92 -10.08
C ASN A 332 3.22 3.43 -11.51
N HIS A 333 3.64 2.19 -11.70
CA HIS A 333 3.80 1.63 -13.05
C HIS A 333 2.50 1.64 -13.87
N VAL A 334 1.38 1.32 -13.23
CA VAL A 334 0.05 1.34 -13.88
C VAL A 334 -0.34 2.76 -14.29
N ILE A 335 -0.14 3.75 -13.42
CA ILE A 335 -0.45 5.15 -13.72
C ILE A 335 0.42 5.66 -14.86
N GLU A 336 1.73 5.50 -14.77
CA GLU A 336 2.67 6.01 -15.76
C GLU A 336 2.48 5.32 -17.11
N GLY A 337 2.26 4.00 -17.14
CA GLY A 337 1.97 3.28 -18.37
C GLY A 337 0.69 3.75 -19.05
N TYR A 338 -0.36 4.02 -18.28
CA TYR A 338 -1.60 4.58 -18.83
C TYR A 338 -1.42 6.00 -19.35
N LYS A 339 -0.71 6.86 -18.63
CA LYS A 339 -0.38 8.22 -19.09
C LYS A 339 0.38 8.18 -20.41
N TRP A 340 1.43 7.37 -20.48
CA TRP A 340 2.23 7.22 -21.69
C TRP A 340 1.37 6.78 -22.88
N MET A 341 0.53 5.76 -22.70
CA MET A 341 -0.39 5.30 -23.73
C MET A 341 -1.32 6.43 -24.23
N LYS A 342 -1.89 7.20 -23.31
CA LYS A 342 -2.78 8.32 -23.67
C LYS A 342 -2.06 9.43 -24.41
N LEU A 343 -0.83 9.76 -24.04
CA LEU A 343 -0.03 10.76 -24.76
C LEU A 343 0.33 10.30 -26.18
N GLN A 344 0.57 8.99 -26.40
CA GLN A 344 0.77 8.46 -27.75
C GLN A 344 -0.50 8.57 -28.61
N GLU A 345 -1.68 8.29 -28.04
CA GLU A 345 -2.97 8.46 -28.74
C GLU A 345 -3.24 9.92 -29.13
N MET A 346 -2.83 10.89 -28.31
CA MET A 346 -3.02 12.33 -28.59
C MET A 346 -2.05 12.88 -29.65
N ASN A 347 -0.92 12.19 -29.87
CA ASN A 347 0.10 12.61 -30.83
C ASN A 347 -0.08 11.95 -32.22
N GLN A 348 -1.05 11.06 -32.38
CA GLN A 348 -1.49 10.47 -33.65
C GLN A 348 -2.65 11.27 -34.27
#